data_e4ddeede45d748c8c89d1f45fc75b363
#
_entry.id   e4ddeede45d748c8c89d1f45fc75b363
#
_cell.length_a   1.000
_cell.length_b   1.000
_cell.length_c   1.000
_cell.angle_alpha   90.00
_cell.angle_beta   90.00
_cell.angle_gamma   90.00
#
_symmetry.space_group_name_H-M   'P 1'
#
loop_
_entity.id
_entity.type
_entity.pdbx_description
1 polymer ?
#
loop_
_entity_poly.entity_id
_entity_poly.type
_entity_poly.pdbx_seq_one_letter_code
_entity_poly.pdbx_strand_id
1 'polypeptide(L)'
;PWAVPVEITPAFLIILAAVIVVGTCAAYMLYLQGINDCGPVKAGLLCAAEPVSAMVISVLWLHTPVSTWDITGCACILVMIVMVTEFEPKREGGESALELAGVETEPLSQDPPVFAGRASVLGYYSSRPATMADIARVEALLDDAHRQYAEMGIDEGKFKKYPSSRRLTRSINNGSTYVVENAEGKLIAVFGVSFDPDKNYERGIKGEWVTDTGASPQQYAELHWVVVDKPIRRRSVGSFIVGTACRIAREGGRISLRADIYPENEPMRWLLEKRGFAFCGTIQIRDGFGRQKPRSAYE
;
A
#
# COMPACT_ATOMS: atom_id res chain seq x y z
N PRO A 1 -46.57 -1.80 -23.37
CA PRO A 1 -45.25 -1.72 -23.96
C PRO A 1 -44.37 -2.93 -23.65
N TRP A 2 -44.72 -3.77 -22.67
CA TRP A 2 -43.93 -4.91 -22.17
C TRP A 2 -44.18 -6.23 -22.86
N ALA A 3 -45.06 -6.28 -23.85
CA ALA A 3 -45.52 -7.52 -24.51
C ALA A 3 -45.04 -7.66 -25.95
N VAL A 4 -43.95 -7.02 -26.33
CA VAL A 4 -43.33 -7.27 -27.62
C VAL A 4 -42.45 -8.52 -27.48
N PRO A 5 -42.78 -9.66 -28.17
CA PRO A 5 -41.93 -10.83 -28.11
C PRO A 5 -40.56 -10.47 -28.74
N VAL A 6 -39.54 -10.59 -27.93
CA VAL A 6 -38.12 -10.39 -28.38
C VAL A 6 -37.72 -11.68 -29.11
N GLU A 7 -37.52 -11.59 -30.43
CA GLU A 7 -36.97 -12.72 -31.17
C GLU A 7 -35.48 -12.92 -30.76
N ILE A 8 -35.20 -14.08 -30.21
CA ILE A 8 -33.82 -14.44 -29.82
C ILE A 8 -33.06 -14.85 -31.08
N THR A 9 -32.46 -13.88 -31.73
CA THR A 9 -31.60 -14.11 -32.88
C THR A 9 -30.15 -14.36 -32.44
N PRO A 10 -29.30 -15.01 -33.28
CA PRO A 10 -27.88 -15.14 -32.98
C PRO A 10 -27.20 -13.77 -32.76
N ALA A 11 -27.61 -12.75 -33.48
CA ALA A 11 -27.12 -11.37 -33.32
C ALA A 11 -27.46 -10.81 -31.91
N PHE A 12 -28.67 -11.06 -31.42
CA PHE A 12 -29.09 -10.66 -30.08
C PHE A 12 -28.21 -11.32 -29.00
N LEU A 13 -27.90 -12.62 -29.12
CA LEU A 13 -27.06 -13.33 -28.18
C LEU A 13 -25.61 -12.82 -28.19
N ILE A 14 -25.06 -12.48 -29.37
CA ILE A 14 -23.72 -11.90 -29.49
C ILE A 14 -23.67 -10.52 -28.84
N ILE A 15 -24.66 -9.67 -29.09
CA ILE A 15 -24.75 -8.35 -28.47
C ILE A 15 -24.88 -8.46 -26.94
N LEU A 16 -25.74 -9.35 -26.47
CA LEU A 16 -25.94 -9.61 -25.05
C LEU A 16 -24.64 -10.09 -24.38
N ALA A 17 -23.95 -11.04 -25.01
CA ALA A 17 -22.65 -11.51 -24.51
C ALA A 17 -21.61 -10.39 -24.50
N ALA A 18 -21.54 -9.56 -25.52
CA ALA A 18 -20.63 -8.42 -25.56
C ALA A 18 -20.92 -7.40 -24.46
N VAL A 19 -22.20 -7.09 -24.22
CA VAL A 19 -22.59 -6.18 -23.11
C VAL A 19 -22.21 -6.74 -21.76
N ILE A 20 -22.43 -8.05 -21.52
CA ILE A 20 -22.07 -8.69 -20.26
C ILE A 20 -20.54 -8.72 -20.07
N VAL A 21 -19.78 -9.16 -21.08
CA VAL A 21 -18.33 -9.35 -20.94
C VAL A 21 -17.61 -8.01 -20.92
N VAL A 22 -17.90 -7.12 -21.85
CA VAL A 22 -17.20 -5.82 -21.98
C VAL A 22 -17.82 -4.78 -21.06
N GLY A 23 -19.15 -4.63 -21.08
CA GLY A 23 -19.85 -3.60 -20.33
C GLY A 23 -19.88 -3.85 -18.83
N THR A 24 -19.82 -5.12 -18.39
CA THR A 24 -19.88 -5.46 -16.96
C THR A 24 -18.55 -5.97 -16.44
N CYS A 25 -18.04 -7.10 -16.97
CA CYS A 25 -16.84 -7.72 -16.43
C CYS A 25 -15.59 -6.86 -16.61
N ALA A 26 -15.34 -6.34 -17.81
CA ALA A 26 -14.16 -5.53 -18.06
C ALA A 26 -14.25 -4.17 -17.33
N ALA A 27 -15.41 -3.52 -17.37
CA ALA A 27 -15.63 -2.26 -16.64
C ALA A 27 -15.44 -2.42 -15.14
N TYR A 28 -15.96 -3.51 -14.56
CA TYR A 28 -15.80 -3.79 -13.13
C TYR A 28 -14.35 -4.11 -12.75
N MET A 29 -13.62 -4.85 -13.60
CA MET A 29 -12.19 -5.10 -13.42
C MET A 29 -11.37 -3.80 -13.44
N LEU A 30 -11.65 -2.91 -14.40
CA LEU A 30 -11.00 -1.59 -14.48
C LEU A 30 -11.35 -0.70 -13.28
N TYR A 31 -12.59 -0.76 -12.80
CA TYR A 31 -13.00 -0.05 -11.60
C TYR A 31 -12.24 -0.52 -10.35
N LEU A 32 -12.13 -1.84 -10.16
CA LEU A 32 -11.34 -2.41 -9.06
C LEU A 32 -9.85 -2.05 -9.16
N GLN A 33 -9.31 -2.04 -10.38
CA GLN A 33 -7.95 -1.58 -10.62
C GLN A 33 -7.81 -0.09 -10.26
N GLY A 34 -8.77 0.74 -10.65
CA GLY A 34 -8.80 2.17 -10.31
C GLY A 34 -8.84 2.40 -8.80
N ILE A 35 -9.65 1.64 -8.05
CA ILE A 35 -9.65 1.69 -6.57
C ILE A 35 -8.26 1.37 -6.01
N ASN A 36 -7.60 0.36 -6.58
CA ASN A 36 -6.27 -0.05 -6.13
C ASN A 36 -5.19 1.00 -6.43
N ASP A 37 -5.31 1.71 -7.55
CA ASP A 37 -4.30 2.67 -8.03
C ASP A 37 -4.48 4.07 -7.44
N CYS A 38 -5.71 4.58 -7.31
CA CYS A 38 -5.98 5.95 -6.84
C CYS A 38 -6.81 6.04 -5.55
N GLY A 39 -7.21 4.91 -4.99
CA GLY A 39 -8.00 4.82 -3.76
C GLY A 39 -9.52 4.89 -3.97
N PRO A 40 -10.31 4.41 -2.98
CA PRO A 40 -11.76 4.24 -3.13
C PRO A 40 -12.51 5.57 -3.29
N VAL A 41 -12.08 6.64 -2.63
CA VAL A 41 -12.74 7.95 -2.72
C VAL A 41 -12.62 8.53 -4.12
N LYS A 42 -11.40 8.58 -4.68
CA LYS A 42 -11.16 9.10 -6.03
C LYS A 42 -11.82 8.23 -7.10
N ALA A 43 -11.76 6.90 -6.96
CA ALA A 43 -12.42 5.98 -7.87
C ALA A 43 -13.96 6.15 -7.84
N GLY A 44 -14.55 6.31 -6.65
CA GLY A 44 -15.98 6.60 -6.50
C GLY A 44 -16.40 7.93 -7.11
N LEU A 45 -15.58 8.98 -6.96
CA LEU A 45 -15.84 10.28 -7.61
C LEU A 45 -15.79 10.19 -9.14
N LEU A 46 -14.85 9.40 -9.70
CA LEU A 46 -14.78 9.16 -11.14
C LEU A 46 -16.03 8.42 -11.66
N CYS A 47 -16.57 7.47 -10.89
CA CYS A 47 -17.84 6.81 -11.24
C CYS A 47 -19.04 7.76 -11.23
N ALA A 48 -19.04 8.81 -10.41
CA ALA A 48 -20.09 9.82 -10.43
C ALA A 48 -20.13 10.64 -11.73
N ALA A 49 -19.08 10.61 -12.56
CA ALA A 49 -19.07 11.19 -13.89
C ALA A 49 -19.80 10.34 -14.96
N GLU A 50 -20.18 9.09 -14.64
CA GLU A 50 -20.85 8.17 -15.58
C GLU A 50 -22.17 8.72 -16.12
N PRO A 51 -23.13 9.24 -15.32
CA PRO A 51 -24.37 9.81 -15.84
C PRO A 51 -24.13 10.99 -16.77
N VAL A 52 -23.11 11.82 -16.49
CA VAL A 52 -22.75 12.98 -17.32
C VAL A 52 -22.24 12.53 -18.69
N SER A 53 -21.33 11.56 -18.71
CA SER A 53 -20.78 11.01 -19.96
C SER A 53 -21.85 10.29 -20.77
N ALA A 54 -22.74 9.53 -20.11
CA ALA A 54 -23.88 8.89 -20.78
C ALA A 54 -24.80 9.90 -21.45
N MET A 55 -25.11 11.03 -20.79
CA MET A 55 -25.92 12.10 -21.39
C MET A 55 -25.21 12.71 -22.58
N VAL A 56 -23.93 13.04 -22.49
CA VAL A 56 -23.17 13.61 -23.61
C VAL A 56 -23.20 12.69 -24.83
N ILE A 57 -22.96 11.40 -24.64
CA ILE A 57 -23.00 10.39 -25.71
C ILE A 57 -24.40 10.29 -26.31
N SER A 58 -25.45 10.29 -25.49
CA SER A 58 -26.85 10.23 -25.96
C SER A 58 -27.22 11.44 -26.83
N VAL A 59 -26.72 12.61 -26.48
CA VAL A 59 -26.95 13.82 -27.29
C VAL A 59 -26.16 13.78 -28.61
N LEU A 60 -24.87 13.48 -28.55
CA LEU A 60 -23.96 13.53 -29.70
C LEU A 60 -24.17 12.39 -30.67
N TRP A 61 -24.51 11.21 -30.21
CA TRP A 61 -24.63 10.02 -31.05
C TRP A 61 -26.07 9.64 -31.38
N LEU A 62 -26.98 9.68 -30.37
CA LEU A 62 -28.39 9.32 -30.58
C LEU A 62 -29.29 10.51 -30.92
N HIS A 63 -28.75 11.76 -30.89
CA HIS A 63 -29.50 12.98 -31.15
C HIS A 63 -30.78 13.10 -30.28
N THR A 64 -30.73 12.57 -29.04
CA THR A 64 -31.88 12.64 -28.14
C THR A 64 -32.12 14.06 -27.68
N PRO A 65 -33.38 14.52 -27.65
CA PRO A 65 -33.69 15.84 -27.13
C PRO A 65 -33.40 15.90 -25.61
N VAL A 66 -32.69 16.94 -25.20
CA VAL A 66 -32.32 17.16 -23.78
C VAL A 66 -33.38 18.01 -23.13
N SER A 67 -33.91 17.56 -22.01
CA SER A 67 -34.78 18.34 -21.14
C SER A 67 -33.97 19.26 -20.22
N THR A 68 -34.58 20.37 -19.82
CA THR A 68 -34.03 21.26 -18.78
C THR A 68 -33.75 20.50 -17.46
N TRP A 69 -34.53 19.48 -17.16
CA TRP A 69 -34.33 18.63 -15.98
C TRP A 69 -33.07 17.77 -16.05
N ASP A 70 -32.69 17.31 -17.25
CA ASP A 70 -31.48 16.51 -17.49
C ASP A 70 -30.23 17.38 -17.27
N ILE A 71 -30.26 18.62 -17.78
CA ILE A 71 -29.17 19.59 -17.58
C ILE A 71 -29.03 19.94 -16.09
N THR A 72 -30.14 20.15 -15.39
CA THR A 72 -30.13 20.47 -13.97
C THR A 72 -29.56 19.30 -13.14
N GLY A 73 -29.95 18.06 -13.46
CA GLY A 73 -29.43 16.86 -12.80
C GLY A 73 -27.92 16.71 -13.01
N CYS A 74 -27.42 16.90 -14.24
CA CYS A 74 -26.00 16.88 -14.51
C CYS A 74 -25.21 17.98 -13.79
N ALA A 75 -25.77 19.20 -13.75
CA ALA A 75 -25.16 20.31 -13.02
C ALA A 75 -25.06 20.01 -11.53
N CYS A 76 -26.08 19.41 -10.91
CA CYS A 76 -26.05 18.99 -9.51
C CYS A 76 -24.97 17.93 -9.25
N ILE A 77 -24.80 16.95 -10.15
CA ILE A 77 -23.74 15.92 -10.03
C ILE A 77 -22.36 16.58 -10.11
N LEU A 78 -22.13 17.49 -11.04
CA LEU A 78 -20.86 18.20 -11.18
C LEU A 78 -20.55 19.06 -9.96
N VAL A 79 -21.54 19.78 -9.42
CA VAL A 79 -21.40 20.56 -8.17
C VAL A 79 -21.05 19.64 -7.01
N MET A 80 -21.71 18.49 -6.88
CA MET A 80 -21.40 17.50 -5.85
C MET A 80 -19.95 17.02 -5.96
N ILE A 81 -19.47 16.68 -7.17
CA ILE A 81 -18.10 16.24 -7.39
C ILE A 81 -17.11 17.34 -6.96
N VAL A 82 -17.35 18.58 -7.37
CA VAL A 82 -16.50 19.73 -6.99
C VAL A 82 -16.55 19.95 -5.48
N MET A 83 -17.72 19.93 -4.87
CA MET A 83 -17.84 20.10 -3.42
C MET A 83 -17.07 19.01 -2.65
N VAL A 84 -17.18 17.77 -3.05
CA VAL A 84 -16.45 16.67 -2.39
C VAL A 84 -14.94 16.79 -2.60
N THR A 85 -14.47 17.27 -3.76
CA THR A 85 -13.05 17.45 -4.04
C THR A 85 -12.43 18.68 -3.39
N GLU A 86 -13.17 19.80 -3.33
CA GLU A 86 -12.69 21.06 -2.75
C GLU A 86 -12.89 21.11 -1.22
N PHE A 87 -13.94 20.48 -0.72
CA PHE A 87 -14.24 20.39 0.71
C PHE A 87 -13.76 19.07 1.35
N GLU A 88 -12.85 18.32 0.72
CA GLU A 88 -12.07 17.37 1.50
C GLU A 88 -11.36 18.20 2.58
N PRO A 89 -11.75 18.07 3.86
CA PRO A 89 -11.06 18.82 4.89
C PRO A 89 -9.60 18.41 4.81
N LYS A 90 -8.70 19.38 4.58
CA LYS A 90 -7.29 19.21 4.85
C LYS A 90 -7.26 18.63 6.26
N ARG A 91 -7.03 17.33 6.36
CA ARG A 91 -6.93 16.64 7.64
C ARG A 91 -5.62 17.09 8.31
N GLU A 92 -5.69 18.25 8.90
CA GLU A 92 -4.81 18.64 9.98
C GLU A 92 -5.41 18.05 11.25
N GLY A 93 -4.79 17.01 11.78
CA GLY A 93 -5.15 16.42 13.07
C GLY A 93 -6.24 15.33 12.97
N GLY A 94 -5.81 14.10 13.24
CA GLY A 94 -6.63 12.90 13.18
C GLY A 94 -7.86 12.89 14.07
N GLU A 95 -8.99 13.18 13.51
CA GLU A 95 -10.27 12.73 14.03
C GLU A 95 -10.76 11.56 13.17
N SER A 96 -10.94 10.45 13.83
CA SER A 96 -11.33 9.19 13.21
C SER A 96 -12.84 9.23 12.88
N ALA A 97 -13.21 8.62 11.75
CA ALA A 97 -14.60 8.43 11.33
C ALA A 97 -15.47 7.67 12.37
N LEU A 98 -14.87 7.14 13.42
CA LEU A 98 -15.51 6.49 14.55
C LEU A 98 -16.10 7.48 15.56
N GLU A 99 -15.56 8.70 15.66
CA GLU A 99 -16.10 9.77 16.53
C GLU A 99 -17.42 10.36 16.01
N LEU A 100 -17.58 10.38 14.70
CA LEU A 100 -18.84 10.79 14.03
C LEU A 100 -19.97 9.75 14.19
N ALA A 101 -19.64 8.51 14.56
CA ALA A 101 -20.61 7.44 14.78
C ALA A 101 -21.09 7.32 16.23
N GLY A 102 -20.68 8.23 17.14
CA GLY A 102 -21.16 8.28 18.52
C GLY A 102 -20.73 7.07 19.38
N VAL A 103 -19.59 6.44 19.08
CA VAL A 103 -19.05 5.35 19.90
C VAL A 103 -18.18 5.97 20.99
N GLU A 104 -18.66 5.96 22.22
CA GLU A 104 -17.90 6.38 23.41
C GLU A 104 -16.63 5.54 23.54
N THR A 105 -15.47 6.19 23.51
CA THR A 105 -14.17 5.55 23.77
C THR A 105 -13.83 5.66 25.24
N GLU A 106 -13.66 4.52 25.92
CA GLU A 106 -13.10 4.48 27.27
C GLU A 106 -11.66 5.05 27.29
N PRO A 107 -11.24 5.70 28.41
CA PRO A 107 -9.92 6.30 28.50
C PRO A 107 -8.81 5.23 28.47
N LEU A 108 -7.87 5.44 27.57
CA LEU A 108 -6.69 4.59 27.33
C LEU A 108 -5.85 4.38 28.58
N SER A 109 -5.65 3.13 28.96
CA SER A 109 -4.66 2.68 29.94
C SER A 109 -3.23 2.97 29.45
N GLN A 110 -2.31 3.22 30.41
CA GLN A 110 -0.91 3.61 30.13
C GLN A 110 0.00 2.46 29.67
N ASP A 111 -0.54 1.43 29.07
CA ASP A 111 0.26 0.38 28.44
C ASP A 111 0.67 0.81 27.01
N PRO A 112 1.86 0.42 26.50
CA PRO A 112 2.30 0.79 25.17
C PRO A 112 1.23 0.34 24.15
N PRO A 113 0.89 1.17 23.16
CA PRO A 113 -0.25 0.92 22.29
C PRO A 113 -0.09 -0.42 21.58
N VAL A 114 -0.91 -1.38 21.97
CA VAL A 114 -1.10 -2.62 21.21
C VAL A 114 -1.82 -2.23 19.93
N PHE A 115 -1.06 -1.92 18.88
CA PHE A 115 -1.59 -1.61 17.57
C PHE A 115 -2.22 -2.86 16.93
N ALA A 116 -3.36 -3.28 17.43
CA ALA A 116 -4.21 -4.27 16.81
C ALA A 116 -5.02 -3.64 15.66
N GLY A 117 -4.34 -2.96 14.75
CA GLY A 117 -4.93 -2.40 13.55
C GLY A 117 -5.07 -3.47 12.48
N ARG A 118 -6.18 -4.21 12.44
CA ARG A 118 -6.59 -4.97 11.27
C ARG A 118 -6.94 -3.99 10.15
N ALA A 119 -5.94 -3.52 9.40
CA ALA A 119 -6.16 -2.86 8.12
C ALA A 119 -6.24 -3.94 7.03
N SER A 120 -7.44 -4.43 6.77
CA SER A 120 -7.68 -5.28 5.62
C SER A 120 -7.77 -4.43 4.36
N VAL A 121 -6.74 -4.41 3.53
CA VAL A 121 -6.88 -4.01 2.14
C VAL A 121 -7.49 -5.20 1.41
N LEU A 122 -8.76 -5.10 1.02
CA LEU A 122 -9.54 -6.12 0.30
C LEU A 122 -9.84 -7.44 1.06
N GLY A 123 -9.75 -7.49 2.40
CA GLY A 123 -10.08 -8.69 3.16
C GLY A 123 -9.11 -9.88 3.00
N TYR A 124 -8.05 -9.76 2.18
CA TYR A 124 -7.13 -10.85 1.89
C TYR A 124 -5.90 -10.90 2.80
N TYR A 125 -5.45 -9.76 3.32
CA TYR A 125 -4.24 -9.68 4.15
C TYR A 125 -4.50 -8.87 5.41
N SER A 126 -3.93 -9.32 6.52
CA SER A 126 -3.86 -8.58 7.78
C SER A 126 -2.43 -8.49 8.27
N SER A 127 -2.09 -7.44 9.00
CA SER A 127 -0.78 -7.30 9.61
C SER A 127 -0.92 -7.07 11.12
N ARG A 128 0.02 -7.63 11.87
CA ARG A 128 0.13 -7.42 13.32
C ARG A 128 1.60 -7.41 13.74
N PRO A 129 1.94 -6.86 14.91
CA PRO A 129 3.25 -7.08 15.50
C PRO A 129 3.55 -8.58 15.61
N ALA A 130 4.79 -8.95 15.32
CA ALA A 130 5.27 -10.31 15.53
C ALA A 130 5.41 -10.62 17.03
N THR A 131 5.18 -11.85 17.38
CA THR A 131 5.39 -12.39 18.74
C THR A 131 6.48 -13.45 18.73
N MET A 132 6.96 -13.86 19.91
CA MET A 132 7.95 -14.94 20.00
C MET A 132 7.42 -16.29 19.47
N ALA A 133 6.11 -16.47 19.41
CA ALA A 133 5.50 -17.66 18.79
C ALA A 133 5.72 -17.71 17.27
N ASP A 134 5.93 -16.56 16.61
CA ASP A 134 6.13 -16.46 15.18
C ASP A 134 7.59 -16.69 14.75
N ILE A 135 8.54 -16.70 15.70
CA ILE A 135 9.98 -16.62 15.41
C ILE A 135 10.46 -17.72 14.45
N ALA A 136 10.00 -18.95 14.64
CA ALA A 136 10.39 -20.07 13.79
C ALA A 136 9.95 -19.87 12.32
N ARG A 137 8.73 -19.35 12.11
CA ARG A 137 8.23 -19.07 10.76
C ARG A 137 8.91 -17.87 10.15
N VAL A 138 9.18 -16.83 10.94
CA VAL A 138 9.90 -15.63 10.49
C VAL A 138 11.33 -16.00 10.08
N GLU A 139 12.04 -16.80 10.88
CA GLU A 139 13.39 -17.28 10.51
C GLU A 139 13.37 -18.09 9.21
N ALA A 140 12.39 -18.96 9.01
CA ALA A 140 12.24 -19.71 7.77
C ALA A 140 12.04 -18.80 6.55
N LEU A 141 11.24 -17.72 6.66
CA LEU A 141 11.05 -16.72 5.60
C LEU A 141 12.36 -15.97 5.30
N LEU A 142 13.09 -15.59 6.33
CA LEU A 142 14.37 -14.89 6.18
C LEU A 142 15.42 -15.80 5.54
N ASP A 143 15.47 -17.08 5.90
CA ASP A 143 16.37 -18.06 5.27
C ASP A 143 16.05 -18.25 3.77
N ASP A 144 14.77 -18.24 3.39
CA ASP A 144 14.35 -18.24 2.00
C ASP A 144 14.78 -16.97 1.25
N ALA A 145 14.70 -15.81 1.89
CA ALA A 145 15.15 -14.56 1.33
C ALA A 145 16.67 -14.55 1.10
N HIS A 146 17.45 -15.07 2.04
CA HIS A 146 18.91 -15.19 1.88
C HIS A 146 19.29 -16.08 0.70
N ARG A 147 18.59 -17.22 0.49
CA ARG A 147 18.81 -18.05 -0.69
C ARG A 147 18.58 -17.29 -2.00
N GLN A 148 17.56 -16.45 -2.03
CA GLN A 148 17.27 -15.66 -3.23
C GLN A 148 18.26 -14.53 -3.47
N TYR A 149 18.75 -13.89 -2.42
CA TYR A 149 19.81 -12.90 -2.56
C TYR A 149 21.06 -13.54 -3.17
N ALA A 150 21.40 -14.77 -2.76
CA ALA A 150 22.47 -15.52 -3.38
C ALA A 150 22.21 -15.84 -4.87
N GLU A 151 20.97 -16.19 -5.24
CA GLU A 151 20.55 -16.38 -6.63
C GLU A 151 20.67 -15.10 -7.48
N MET A 152 20.43 -13.92 -6.85
CA MET A 152 20.59 -12.60 -7.48
C MET A 152 22.06 -12.12 -7.54
N GLY A 153 23.02 -12.90 -7.04
CA GLY A 153 24.42 -12.51 -6.96
C GLY A 153 24.74 -11.54 -5.81
N ILE A 154 23.77 -11.33 -4.91
CA ILE A 154 23.95 -10.48 -3.73
C ILE A 154 24.74 -11.27 -2.68
N ASP A 155 26.02 -10.92 -2.50
CA ASP A 155 26.87 -11.51 -1.46
C ASP A 155 26.64 -10.80 -0.12
N GLU A 156 25.80 -11.37 0.73
CA GLU A 156 25.61 -10.89 2.11
C GLU A 156 26.78 -11.24 3.05
N GLY A 157 27.82 -11.88 2.53
CA GLY A 157 28.90 -12.43 3.32
C GLY A 157 28.55 -13.83 3.83
N LYS A 158 29.36 -14.82 3.44
CA LYS A 158 29.10 -16.25 3.59
C LYS A 158 28.81 -16.77 5.01
N PHE A 159 28.86 -15.92 6.05
CA PHE A 159 28.87 -16.39 7.44
C PHE A 159 27.97 -15.62 8.41
N LYS A 160 27.19 -14.64 8.00
CA LYS A 160 26.27 -13.94 8.92
C LYS A 160 24.89 -13.80 8.33
N LYS A 161 23.95 -14.59 8.86
CA LYS A 161 22.51 -14.36 8.67
C LYS A 161 22.15 -12.95 9.19
N TYR A 162 21.57 -12.13 8.35
CA TYR A 162 21.04 -10.83 8.74
C TYR A 162 19.53 -10.79 8.52
N PRO A 163 18.72 -10.46 9.54
CA PRO A 163 19.14 -10.18 10.91
C PRO A 163 19.64 -11.43 11.63
N SER A 164 20.58 -11.27 12.58
CA SER A 164 20.92 -12.36 13.49
C SER A 164 19.75 -12.71 14.38
N SER A 165 19.62 -13.98 14.85
CA SER A 165 18.53 -14.40 15.74
C SER A 165 18.40 -13.49 16.97
N ARG A 166 19.51 -13.03 17.57
CA ARG A 166 19.49 -12.05 18.67
C ARG A 166 18.88 -10.70 18.25
N ARG A 167 19.18 -10.20 17.05
CA ARG A 167 18.63 -8.94 16.55
C ARG A 167 17.14 -9.10 16.24
N LEU A 168 16.75 -10.21 15.64
CA LEU A 168 15.36 -10.55 15.37
C LEU A 168 14.54 -10.64 16.66
N THR A 169 15.02 -11.40 17.67
CA THR A 169 14.37 -11.49 18.99
C THR A 169 14.19 -10.12 19.64
N ARG A 170 15.22 -9.27 19.57
CA ARG A 170 15.13 -7.89 20.10
C ARG A 170 14.09 -7.07 19.36
N SER A 171 14.07 -7.15 18.03
CA SER A 171 13.13 -6.42 17.19
C SER A 171 11.69 -6.86 17.40
N ILE A 172 11.45 -8.16 17.63
CA ILE A 172 10.13 -8.68 18.00
C ILE A 172 9.71 -8.13 19.37
N ASN A 173 10.59 -8.21 20.36
CA ASN A 173 10.29 -7.74 21.72
C ASN A 173 10.05 -6.21 21.79
N ASN A 174 10.69 -5.44 20.92
CA ASN A 174 10.49 -3.99 20.82
C ASN A 174 9.28 -3.61 19.94
N GLY A 175 8.54 -4.58 19.40
CA GLY A 175 7.39 -4.31 18.53
C GLY A 175 7.76 -3.75 17.14
N SER A 176 9.05 -3.81 16.75
CA SER A 176 9.52 -3.26 15.47
C SER A 176 9.43 -4.28 14.30
N THR A 177 9.07 -5.53 14.58
CA THR A 177 8.84 -6.56 13.56
C THR A 177 7.36 -6.84 13.43
N TYR A 178 6.89 -6.89 12.20
CA TYR A 178 5.50 -7.14 11.85
C TYR A 178 5.40 -8.36 10.94
N VAL A 179 4.31 -9.10 11.08
CA VAL A 179 3.97 -10.23 10.22
C VAL A 179 2.72 -9.94 9.43
N VAL A 180 2.60 -10.57 8.26
CA VAL A 180 1.40 -10.51 7.42
C VAL A 180 0.79 -11.89 7.35
N GLU A 181 -0.51 -11.96 7.57
CA GLU A 181 -1.33 -13.17 7.47
C GLU A 181 -2.29 -13.07 6.30
N ASN A 182 -2.56 -14.21 5.66
CA ASN A 182 -3.61 -14.31 4.65
C ASN A 182 -4.98 -14.55 5.30
N ALA A 183 -6.02 -14.72 4.49
CA ALA A 183 -7.40 -14.93 4.96
C ALA A 183 -7.55 -16.18 5.86
N GLU A 184 -6.71 -17.20 5.65
CA GLU A 184 -6.68 -18.43 6.43
C GLU A 184 -5.84 -18.32 7.72
N GLY A 185 -5.32 -17.12 8.05
CA GLY A 185 -4.48 -16.89 9.22
C GLY A 185 -3.05 -17.44 9.09
N LYS A 186 -2.63 -17.83 7.88
CA LYS A 186 -1.27 -18.29 7.63
C LYS A 186 -0.32 -17.12 7.49
N LEU A 187 0.81 -17.17 8.22
CA LEU A 187 1.87 -16.18 8.13
C LEU A 187 2.61 -16.32 6.80
N ILE A 188 2.55 -15.27 5.98
CA ILE A 188 2.98 -15.24 4.59
C ILE A 188 4.07 -14.21 4.29
N ALA A 189 4.29 -13.26 5.19
CA ALA A 189 5.35 -12.26 5.02
C ALA A 189 5.80 -11.70 6.36
N VAL A 190 6.97 -11.07 6.35
CA VAL A 190 7.54 -10.34 7.49
C VAL A 190 8.16 -9.04 6.99
N PHE A 191 8.10 -8.00 7.81
CA PHE A 191 8.79 -6.73 7.61
C PHE A 191 9.09 -6.06 8.95
N GLY A 192 10.05 -5.16 8.94
CA GLY A 192 10.39 -4.35 10.10
C GLY A 192 10.11 -2.88 9.86
N VAL A 193 9.63 -2.17 10.89
CA VAL A 193 9.57 -0.70 10.92
C VAL A 193 10.30 -0.24 12.18
N SER A 194 11.39 0.47 12.02
CA SER A 194 12.18 1.02 13.12
C SER A 194 11.96 2.52 13.24
N PHE A 195 11.86 2.98 14.48
CA PHE A 195 11.79 4.40 14.84
C PHE A 195 13.11 4.90 15.44
N ASP A 196 14.07 4.00 15.64
CA ASP A 196 15.39 4.33 16.15
C ASP A 196 16.28 4.82 15.00
N PRO A 197 17.07 5.92 15.20
CA PRO A 197 17.96 6.43 14.17
C PRO A 197 19.01 5.37 13.75
N ASP A 198 19.16 5.11 12.46
CA ASP A 198 20.25 4.26 11.97
C ASP A 198 21.51 5.10 11.74
N LYS A 199 22.58 4.73 12.42
CA LYS A 199 23.90 5.35 12.28
C LYS A 199 24.43 5.35 10.86
N ASN A 200 23.96 4.45 9.99
CA ASN A 200 24.37 4.42 8.59
C ASN A 200 23.72 5.56 7.81
N TYR A 201 22.50 5.95 8.16
CA TYR A 201 21.81 7.09 7.54
C TYR A 201 22.38 8.42 8.04
N GLU A 202 22.83 8.47 9.30
CA GLU A 202 23.49 9.65 9.89
C GLU A 202 24.91 9.91 9.32
N ARG A 203 25.59 8.87 8.83
CA ARG A 203 26.96 8.99 8.25
C ARG A 203 27.02 9.71 6.92
N GLY A 204 25.87 10.04 6.37
CA GLY A 204 25.74 10.76 5.13
C GLY A 204 25.38 9.87 3.95
N ILE A 205 24.74 10.49 3.01
CA ILE A 205 24.28 9.94 1.74
C ILE A 205 25.03 10.60 0.59
N LYS A 206 25.43 9.84 -0.41
CA LYS A 206 25.82 10.41 -1.70
C LYS A 206 24.56 10.71 -2.50
N GLY A 207 24.02 11.89 -2.35
CA GLY A 207 22.73 12.35 -2.81
C GLY A 207 22.03 13.15 -1.72
N GLU A 208 20.72 13.28 -1.78
CA GLU A 208 19.92 14.03 -0.82
C GLU A 208 18.64 13.28 -0.50
N TRP A 209 18.25 13.29 0.78
CA TRP A 209 16.93 12.83 1.19
C TRP A 209 15.85 13.80 0.69
N VAL A 210 14.67 13.30 0.34
CA VAL A 210 13.54 14.14 -0.09
C VAL A 210 13.09 15.06 1.04
N THR A 211 13.06 14.50 2.26
CA THR A 211 12.64 15.23 3.45
C THR A 211 13.86 15.73 4.21
N ASP A 212 13.99 17.06 4.36
CA ASP A 212 14.95 17.63 5.28
C ASP A 212 14.49 17.38 6.72
N THR A 213 15.21 16.50 7.39
CA THR A 213 14.94 16.20 8.81
C THR A 213 15.67 17.15 9.77
N GLY A 214 16.46 18.11 9.23
CA GLY A 214 17.15 19.13 10.01
C GLY A 214 17.97 18.56 11.18
N ALA A 215 17.91 19.23 12.33
CA ALA A 215 18.58 18.80 13.55
C ALA A 215 17.85 17.66 14.32
N SER A 216 16.72 17.16 13.81
CA SER A 216 15.93 16.11 14.46
C SER A 216 15.97 14.81 13.67
N PRO A 217 16.97 13.94 13.89
CA PRO A 217 17.09 12.68 13.17
C PRO A 217 15.94 11.69 13.44
N GLN A 218 15.05 12.01 14.36
CA GLN A 218 13.91 11.16 14.74
C GLN A 218 12.64 11.40 13.91
N GLN A 219 12.69 12.18 12.84
CA GLN A 219 11.49 12.50 12.05
C GLN A 219 11.17 11.46 10.96
N TYR A 220 12.01 10.47 10.75
CA TYR A 220 11.75 9.38 9.81
C TYR A 220 11.62 8.03 10.52
N ALA A 221 10.93 7.09 9.87
CA ALA A 221 10.98 5.68 10.20
C ALA A 221 11.76 4.93 9.12
N GLU A 222 12.21 3.73 9.43
CA GLU A 222 12.98 2.89 8.52
C GLU A 222 12.26 1.58 8.25
N LEU A 223 12.14 1.22 6.96
CA LEU A 223 11.58 -0.04 6.50
C LEU A 223 12.70 -1.07 6.32
N HIS A 224 12.59 -2.18 7.04
CA HIS A 224 13.58 -3.25 7.03
C HIS A 224 12.95 -4.61 6.71
N TRP A 225 13.77 -5.53 6.20
CA TRP A 225 13.49 -6.98 6.10
C TRP A 225 12.17 -7.31 5.43
N VAL A 226 11.84 -6.65 4.34
CA VAL A 226 10.63 -6.96 3.57
C VAL A 226 10.80 -8.29 2.88
N VAL A 227 10.17 -9.33 3.44
CA VAL A 227 10.23 -10.69 2.91
C VAL A 227 8.81 -11.23 2.71
N VAL A 228 8.55 -11.74 1.52
CA VAL A 228 7.28 -12.36 1.14
C VAL A 228 7.54 -13.81 0.74
N ASP A 229 6.72 -14.72 1.24
CA ASP A 229 6.78 -16.16 0.93
C ASP A 229 6.71 -16.40 -0.59
N LYS A 230 7.62 -17.23 -1.11
CA LYS A 230 7.84 -17.44 -2.56
C LYS A 230 6.53 -17.75 -3.33
N PRO A 231 5.63 -18.63 -2.86
CA PRO A 231 4.42 -19.02 -3.60
C PRO A 231 3.41 -17.89 -3.81
N ILE A 232 3.48 -16.82 -2.99
CA ILE A 232 2.49 -15.75 -3.00
C ILE A 232 3.04 -14.40 -3.44
N ARG A 233 4.25 -14.37 -4.01
CA ARG A 233 4.80 -13.18 -4.62
C ARG A 233 3.98 -12.74 -5.82
N ARG A 234 4.10 -11.47 -6.18
CA ARG A 234 3.35 -10.81 -7.26
C ARG A 234 1.81 -10.80 -7.05
N ARG A 235 1.35 -11.02 -5.80
CA ARG A 235 -0.04 -10.93 -5.37
C ARG A 235 -0.31 -9.70 -4.48
N SER A 236 0.33 -8.58 -4.79
CA SER A 236 0.19 -7.30 -4.08
C SER A 236 0.61 -7.29 -2.59
N VAL A 237 1.16 -8.38 -2.05
CA VAL A 237 1.61 -8.44 -0.64
C VAL A 237 2.69 -7.39 -0.34
N GLY A 238 3.66 -7.19 -1.25
CA GLY A 238 4.67 -6.14 -1.10
C GLY A 238 4.06 -4.74 -1.03
N SER A 239 3.09 -4.46 -1.91
CA SER A 239 2.36 -3.17 -1.89
C SER A 239 1.57 -2.97 -0.59
N PHE A 240 0.96 -4.03 -0.07
CA PHE A 240 0.29 -4.02 1.24
C PHE A 240 1.29 -3.71 2.37
N ILE A 241 2.47 -4.36 2.37
CA ILE A 241 3.52 -4.12 3.36
C ILE A 241 3.97 -2.66 3.35
N VAL A 242 4.31 -2.11 2.18
CA VAL A 242 4.79 -0.72 2.08
C VAL A 242 3.70 0.25 2.54
N GLY A 243 2.44 0.07 2.12
CA GLY A 243 1.33 0.88 2.58
C GLY A 243 1.11 0.82 4.09
N THR A 244 1.23 -0.39 4.68
CA THR A 244 1.15 -0.59 6.13
C THR A 244 2.31 0.08 6.86
N ALA A 245 3.53 -0.04 6.35
CA ALA A 245 4.71 0.61 6.94
C ALA A 245 4.60 2.14 6.92
N CYS A 246 4.09 2.72 5.82
CA CYS A 246 3.81 4.17 5.75
C CYS A 246 2.77 4.59 6.79
N ARG A 247 1.72 3.79 7.00
CA ARG A 247 0.70 4.07 8.02
C ARG A 247 1.31 4.00 9.42
N ILE A 248 2.07 2.94 9.74
CA ILE A 248 2.76 2.77 11.03
C ILE A 248 3.71 3.96 11.30
N ALA A 249 4.49 4.39 10.29
CA ALA A 249 5.39 5.54 10.41
C ALA A 249 4.62 6.82 10.75
N ARG A 250 3.49 7.06 10.06
CA ARG A 250 2.63 8.23 10.28
C ARG A 250 1.98 8.21 11.67
N GLU A 251 1.44 7.07 12.08
CA GLU A 251 0.85 6.87 13.42
C GLU A 251 1.90 7.05 14.53
N GLY A 252 3.16 6.69 14.25
CA GLY A 252 4.32 6.95 15.11
C GLY A 252 4.85 8.39 15.05
N GLY A 253 4.15 9.33 14.41
CA GLY A 253 4.53 10.75 14.32
C GLY A 253 5.72 11.03 13.41
N ARG A 254 6.03 10.13 12.45
CA ARG A 254 7.13 10.33 11.48
C ARG A 254 6.62 10.99 10.22
N ILE A 255 7.39 11.91 9.68
CA ILE A 255 7.05 12.65 8.45
C ILE A 255 7.47 11.90 7.19
N SER A 256 8.39 10.95 7.30
CA SER A 256 8.84 10.12 6.17
C SER A 256 9.14 8.69 6.56
N LEU A 257 9.21 7.81 5.55
CA LEU A 257 9.63 6.43 5.64
C LEU A 257 10.80 6.21 4.68
N ARG A 258 11.94 5.80 5.22
CA ARG A 258 13.17 5.53 4.47
C ARG A 258 13.42 4.04 4.33
N ALA A 259 14.03 3.65 3.22
CA ALA A 259 14.44 2.28 2.98
C ALA A 259 15.79 2.24 2.27
N ASP A 260 16.60 1.24 2.57
CA ASP A 260 17.79 0.94 1.81
C ASP A 260 17.74 -0.48 1.24
N ILE A 261 18.18 -0.62 0.01
CA ILE A 261 18.18 -1.90 -0.69
C ILE A 261 19.54 -2.18 -1.35
N TYR A 262 19.82 -3.44 -1.58
CA TYR A 262 20.95 -3.80 -2.46
C TYR A 262 20.69 -3.25 -3.87
N PRO A 263 21.71 -2.68 -4.54
CA PRO A 263 21.54 -2.15 -5.91
C PRO A 263 21.00 -3.19 -6.88
N GLU A 264 21.34 -4.46 -6.67
CA GLU A 264 20.95 -5.62 -7.48
C GLU A 264 19.51 -6.10 -7.17
N ASN A 265 18.87 -5.61 -6.10
CA ASN A 265 17.52 -6.03 -5.72
C ASN A 265 16.45 -5.30 -6.55
N GLU A 266 16.39 -5.63 -7.83
CA GLU A 266 15.42 -5.05 -8.76
C GLU A 266 13.95 -5.19 -8.34
N PRO A 267 13.50 -6.36 -7.81
CA PRO A 267 12.11 -6.48 -7.37
C PRO A 267 11.72 -5.49 -6.27
N MET A 268 12.63 -5.23 -5.33
CA MET A 268 12.36 -4.27 -4.25
C MET A 268 12.44 -2.83 -4.76
N ARG A 269 13.41 -2.52 -5.65
CA ARG A 269 13.50 -1.23 -6.34
C ARG A 269 12.18 -0.89 -7.03
N TRP A 270 11.70 -1.79 -7.89
CA TRP A 270 10.45 -1.61 -8.61
C TRP A 270 9.25 -1.44 -7.67
N LEU A 271 9.21 -2.18 -6.55
CA LEU A 271 8.15 -2.05 -5.56
C LEU A 271 8.14 -0.65 -4.92
N LEU A 272 9.30 -0.15 -4.47
CA LEU A 272 9.43 1.16 -3.83
C LEU A 272 9.05 2.28 -4.81
N GLU A 273 9.60 2.27 -6.03
CA GLU A 273 9.30 3.27 -7.07
C GLU A 273 7.81 3.27 -7.44
N LYS A 274 7.22 2.09 -7.62
CA LYS A 274 5.77 1.96 -7.85
C LYS A 274 4.93 2.53 -6.70
N ARG A 275 5.43 2.51 -5.48
CA ARG A 275 4.76 3.04 -4.29
C ARG A 275 5.08 4.51 -4.01
N GLY A 276 5.74 5.18 -4.93
CA GLY A 276 6.03 6.61 -4.88
C GLY A 276 7.29 6.99 -4.12
N PHE A 277 8.13 6.01 -3.77
CA PHE A 277 9.44 6.31 -3.19
C PHE A 277 10.38 6.85 -4.26
N ALA A 278 11.07 7.93 -3.94
CA ALA A 278 12.11 8.51 -4.77
C ALA A 278 13.48 7.89 -4.43
N PHE A 279 14.30 7.67 -5.45
CA PHE A 279 15.71 7.36 -5.24
C PHE A 279 16.45 8.60 -4.74
N CYS A 280 17.02 8.50 -3.55
CA CYS A 280 17.70 9.61 -2.87
C CYS A 280 19.21 9.60 -3.07
N GLY A 281 19.79 8.45 -3.43
CA GLY A 281 21.23 8.31 -3.58
C GLY A 281 21.77 7.01 -3.01
N THR A 282 23.03 7.02 -2.59
CA THR A 282 23.73 5.82 -2.09
C THR A 282 24.26 6.06 -0.69
N ILE A 283 23.98 5.13 0.21
CA ILE A 283 24.56 5.06 1.55
C ILE A 283 25.58 3.92 1.64
N GLN A 284 26.47 3.99 2.62
CA GLN A 284 27.48 2.96 2.88
C GLN A 284 27.16 2.23 4.17
N ILE A 285 26.78 0.96 4.06
CA ILE A 285 26.52 0.11 5.23
C ILE A 285 27.77 -0.73 5.53
N ARG A 286 28.17 -0.77 6.80
CA ARG A 286 29.24 -1.66 7.24
C ARG A 286 28.72 -3.07 7.47
N ASP A 287 29.29 -4.05 6.76
CA ASP A 287 29.01 -5.45 7.02
C ASP A 287 29.62 -5.91 8.37
N GLY A 288 29.31 -7.14 8.77
CA GLY A 288 29.85 -7.68 10.02
C GLY A 288 31.36 -7.84 10.09
N PHE A 289 32.09 -7.62 8.99
CA PHE A 289 33.55 -7.62 8.88
C PHE A 289 34.14 -6.20 8.76
N GLY A 290 33.29 -5.17 8.88
CA GLY A 290 33.73 -3.78 8.78
C GLY A 290 33.87 -3.25 7.34
N ARG A 291 33.61 -4.05 6.31
CA ARG A 291 33.65 -3.64 4.91
C ARG A 291 32.43 -2.77 4.60
N GLN A 292 32.65 -1.72 3.84
CA GLN A 292 31.56 -0.85 3.36
C GLN A 292 30.91 -1.49 2.12
N LYS A 293 29.60 -1.60 2.16
CA LYS A 293 28.79 -2.05 1.02
C LYS A 293 27.82 -0.94 0.62
N PRO A 294 27.76 -0.58 -0.66
CA PRO A 294 26.82 0.42 -1.12
C PRO A 294 25.37 -0.11 -1.03
N ARG A 295 24.45 0.76 -0.70
CA ARG A 295 23.00 0.52 -0.73
C ARG A 295 22.32 1.68 -1.44
N SER A 296 21.34 1.38 -2.24
CA SER A 296 20.45 2.37 -2.85
C SER A 296 19.43 2.82 -1.80
N ALA A 297 19.41 4.12 -1.53
CA ALA A 297 18.55 4.76 -0.54
C ALA A 297 17.29 5.33 -1.19
N TYR A 298 16.15 5.13 -0.56
CA TYR A 298 14.83 5.56 -1.03
C TYR A 298 14.04 6.21 0.12
N GLU A 299 13.22 7.22 -0.23
CA GLU A 299 12.32 7.91 0.68
C GLU A 299 10.95 8.18 0.07
#